data_1c0cad22978289ecb658e434eb87a36d
#
_entry.id   1c0cad22978289ecb658e434eb87a36d
#
_cell.length_a   1.000
_cell.length_b   1.000
_cell.length_c   1.000
_cell.angle_alpha   90.00
_cell.angle_beta   90.00
_cell.angle_gamma   90.00
#
_symmetry.space_group_name_H-M   'P 1'
#
loop_
_entity.id
_entity.type
_entity.pdbx_description
1 polymer ?
#
loop_
_entity_poly.entity_id
_entity_poly.type
_entity_poly.pdbx_seq_one_letter_code
_entity_poly.pdbx_strand_id
1 'polypeptide(L)'
;MRAVRIIIAGIGLAAVAAIGGVTGATAGGSTASTASPTRTTAPAVPGTAAATVHTAQAAVGGKAETILVNAHGLPLYFYRPDTATRSLVTGGLAQLWPPLTSSAPTAAGVSGRLSVLSDAHGRQVAYNGHLLYTFASDRAGHVSGQGFQNFFVAIPGLTPVTNSSAPARTVPAAQSGGYGY
;
A
#
# COMPACT_ATOMS: atom_id res chain seq x y z
N MET A 1 26.12 8.46 30.73
CA MET A 1 25.06 7.59 31.21
C MET A 1 23.85 8.45 31.55
N ARG A 2 22.82 8.46 30.70
CA ARG A 2 21.55 9.17 30.95
C ARG A 2 20.45 8.12 30.90
N ALA A 3 19.79 7.93 32.06
CA ALA A 3 18.72 6.98 32.23
C ALA A 3 17.43 7.49 31.56
N VAL A 4 16.84 6.66 30.70
CA VAL A 4 15.51 6.88 30.12
C VAL A 4 14.48 6.35 31.12
N ARG A 5 13.64 7.23 31.64
CA ARG A 5 12.48 6.89 32.48
C ARG A 5 11.32 6.50 31.58
N ILE A 6 10.90 5.26 31.70
CA ILE A 6 9.66 4.73 31.11
C ILE A 6 8.54 5.07 32.09
N ILE A 7 7.55 5.85 31.66
CA ILE A 7 6.31 6.09 32.39
C ILE A 7 5.25 5.17 31.81
N ILE A 8 4.83 4.20 32.61
CA ILE A 8 3.67 3.34 32.36
C ILE A 8 2.50 3.96 33.12
N ALA A 9 1.49 4.46 32.41
CA ALA A 9 0.17 4.82 32.95
C ALA A 9 -0.83 3.91 32.23
N GLY A 10 -1.53 2.99 32.88
CA GLY A 10 -2.53 3.15 33.90
C GLY A 10 -3.84 2.71 33.28
N ILE A 11 -4.20 1.41 33.46
CA ILE A 11 -5.43 0.73 33.00
C ILE A 11 -6.61 1.26 33.83
N GLY A 12 -7.64 1.80 33.18
CA GLY A 12 -8.93 2.13 33.78
C GLY A 12 -9.99 1.09 33.35
N LEU A 13 -10.30 0.17 34.25
CA LEU A 13 -11.40 -0.78 34.13
C LEU A 13 -12.61 -0.17 34.85
N ALA A 14 -13.73 0.09 34.15
CA ALA A 14 -15.00 0.45 34.74
C ALA A 14 -16.07 -0.58 34.32
N ALA A 15 -16.40 -1.45 35.28
CA ALA A 15 -17.56 -2.32 35.21
C ALA A 15 -18.74 -1.62 35.88
N VAL A 16 -19.89 -1.53 35.22
CA VAL A 16 -21.16 -1.16 35.82
C VAL A 16 -22.17 -2.28 35.59
N ALA A 17 -22.50 -2.96 36.66
CA ALA A 17 -23.63 -3.87 36.76
C ALA A 17 -24.86 -3.10 37.24
N ALA A 18 -25.98 -3.20 36.55
CA ALA A 18 -27.28 -2.78 37.07
C ALA A 18 -28.27 -3.95 37.01
N ILE A 19 -28.63 -4.43 38.18
CA ILE A 19 -29.71 -5.40 38.44
C ILE A 19 -30.99 -4.59 38.67
N GLY A 20 -32.08 -4.95 37.99
CA GLY A 20 -33.37 -4.41 38.26
C GLY A 20 -34.47 -5.32 37.69
N GLY A 21 -35.00 -6.19 38.54
CA GLY A 21 -36.17 -7.00 38.24
C GLY A 21 -37.45 -6.28 38.53
N VAL A 22 -38.52 -6.50 37.76
CA VAL A 22 -39.93 -6.33 38.14
C VAL A 22 -40.75 -7.36 37.42
N THR A 23 -41.49 -8.11 38.22
CA THR A 23 -42.57 -9.05 37.86
C THR A 23 -43.86 -8.29 37.51
N GLY A 24 -44.59 -8.77 36.51
CA GLY A 24 -45.94 -8.31 36.21
C GLY A 24 -46.58 -9.14 35.10
N ALA A 25 -47.39 -10.11 35.49
CA ALA A 25 -48.19 -10.91 34.58
C ALA A 25 -49.50 -10.16 34.29
N THR A 26 -49.91 -10.12 33.01
CA THR A 26 -51.32 -10.07 32.61
C THR A 26 -51.48 -10.62 31.21
N ALA A 27 -52.40 -11.58 31.10
CA ALA A 27 -52.82 -12.21 29.87
C ALA A 27 -53.70 -11.26 29.04
N GLY A 28 -53.48 -11.22 27.75
CA GLY A 28 -54.32 -10.53 26.77
C GLY A 28 -53.94 -11.01 25.38
N GLY A 29 -54.75 -11.93 24.82
CA GLY A 29 -54.60 -12.43 23.48
C GLY A 29 -54.80 -11.35 22.44
N SER A 30 -53.89 -11.24 21.51
CA SER A 30 -54.09 -10.58 20.23
C SER A 30 -53.29 -11.33 19.18
N THR A 31 -53.97 -11.85 18.21
CA THR A 31 -53.43 -12.45 17.01
C THR A 31 -52.67 -11.40 16.23
N ALA A 32 -51.38 -11.33 16.47
CA ALA A 32 -50.49 -10.49 15.67
C ALA A 32 -50.06 -11.27 14.42
N SER A 33 -50.61 -10.81 13.31
CA SER A 33 -50.20 -11.18 11.95
C SER A 33 -48.68 -10.95 11.82
N THR A 34 -47.96 -12.04 11.60
CA THR A 34 -46.52 -12.01 11.37
C THR A 34 -46.22 -11.46 9.98
N ALA A 35 -46.17 -10.15 9.85
CA ALA A 35 -45.56 -9.54 8.66
C ALA A 35 -44.07 -9.71 8.77
N SER A 36 -43.52 -10.66 8.02
CA SER A 36 -42.07 -10.76 7.78
C SER A 36 -41.58 -9.45 7.19
N PRO A 37 -40.57 -8.81 7.77
CA PRO A 37 -39.96 -7.67 7.13
C PRO A 37 -39.32 -8.14 5.82
N THR A 38 -39.89 -7.73 4.71
CA THR A 38 -39.30 -7.86 3.39
C THR A 38 -37.96 -7.14 3.47
N ARG A 39 -36.88 -7.89 3.56
CA ARG A 39 -35.52 -7.34 3.50
C ARG A 39 -35.35 -6.78 2.09
N THR A 40 -35.58 -5.48 1.95
CA THR A 40 -35.22 -4.75 0.74
C THR A 40 -33.70 -4.90 0.58
N THR A 41 -33.28 -5.81 -0.27
CA THR A 41 -31.91 -5.92 -0.70
C THR A 41 -31.61 -4.65 -1.47
N ALA A 42 -30.97 -3.68 -0.82
CA ALA A 42 -30.41 -2.55 -1.54
C ALA A 42 -29.51 -3.11 -2.66
N PRO A 43 -29.59 -2.56 -3.89
CA PRO A 43 -28.69 -2.98 -4.95
C PRO A 43 -27.26 -2.86 -4.44
N ALA A 44 -26.53 -3.99 -4.43
CA ALA A 44 -25.12 -3.98 -4.14
C ALA A 44 -24.49 -3.05 -5.17
N VAL A 45 -24.04 -1.87 -4.73
CA VAL A 45 -23.15 -1.02 -5.52
C VAL A 45 -21.98 -1.92 -5.88
N PRO A 46 -21.65 -2.10 -7.18
CA PRO A 46 -20.47 -2.89 -7.53
C PRO A 46 -19.31 -2.27 -6.78
N GLY A 47 -18.79 -3.01 -5.80
CA GLY A 47 -17.70 -2.54 -4.95
C GLY A 47 -16.54 -2.18 -5.88
N THR A 48 -16.21 -0.90 -5.96
CA THR A 48 -15.03 -0.45 -6.67
C THR A 48 -13.88 -1.22 -6.04
N ALA A 49 -13.29 -2.15 -6.78
CA ALA A 49 -12.15 -2.93 -6.30
C ALA A 49 -11.12 -1.94 -5.76
N ALA A 50 -10.70 -2.14 -4.51
CA ALA A 50 -9.75 -1.23 -3.89
C ALA A 50 -8.51 -1.13 -4.76
N ALA A 51 -8.08 0.10 -5.05
CA ALA A 51 -6.90 0.32 -5.87
C ALA A 51 -5.68 -0.34 -5.21
N THR A 52 -4.85 -1.00 -6.02
CA THR A 52 -3.62 -1.65 -5.54
C THR A 52 -2.66 -0.65 -4.89
N VAL A 53 -2.62 0.57 -5.45
CA VAL A 53 -1.79 1.69 -4.97
C VAL A 53 -2.66 2.94 -4.91
N HIS A 54 -2.65 3.64 -3.77
CA HIS A 54 -3.29 4.93 -3.59
C HIS A 54 -2.45 5.84 -2.68
N THR A 55 -2.92 7.05 -2.44
CA THR A 55 -2.22 8.01 -1.59
C THR A 55 -2.83 8.08 -0.20
N ALA A 56 -2.00 8.33 0.82
CA ALA A 56 -2.42 8.67 2.16
C ALA A 56 -1.48 9.69 2.78
N GLN A 57 -1.94 10.39 3.82
CA GLN A 57 -1.08 11.23 4.65
C GLN A 57 -0.47 10.38 5.76
N ALA A 58 0.83 10.52 5.98
CA ALA A 58 1.53 9.88 7.10
C ALA A 58 2.67 10.76 7.61
N ALA A 59 3.09 10.51 8.84
CA ALA A 59 4.27 11.16 9.40
C ALA A 59 5.53 10.41 8.95
N VAL A 60 6.37 11.07 8.16
CA VAL A 60 7.66 10.55 7.70
C VAL A 60 8.77 11.40 8.32
N GLY A 61 9.56 10.81 9.21
CA GLY A 61 10.61 11.56 9.90
C GLY A 61 10.09 12.75 10.72
N GLY A 62 8.84 12.67 11.22
CA GLY A 62 8.19 13.72 12.00
C GLY A 62 7.50 14.81 11.18
N LYS A 63 7.50 14.69 9.84
CA LYS A 63 6.78 15.61 8.94
C LYS A 63 5.59 14.91 8.30
N ALA A 64 4.47 15.62 8.15
CA ALA A 64 3.33 15.11 7.41
C ALA A 64 3.65 15.12 5.91
N GLU A 65 3.59 13.95 5.28
CA GLU A 65 3.87 13.77 3.85
C GLU A 65 2.77 12.95 3.20
N THR A 66 2.51 13.21 1.91
CA THR A 66 1.67 12.35 1.09
C THR A 66 2.51 11.21 0.57
N ILE A 67 2.17 9.99 0.95
CA ILE A 67 2.89 8.77 0.58
C ILE A 67 2.02 7.85 -0.27
N LEU A 68 2.64 6.87 -0.91
CA LEU A 68 1.94 5.75 -1.54
C LEU A 68 1.66 4.67 -0.49
N VAL A 69 0.46 4.12 -0.55
CA VAL A 69 0.02 3.01 0.31
C VAL A 69 -0.67 1.93 -0.54
N ASN A 70 -0.71 0.70 -0.02
CA ASN A 70 -1.45 -0.38 -0.65
C ASN A 70 -2.95 -0.34 -0.29
N ALA A 71 -3.73 -1.30 -0.81
CA ALA A 71 -5.17 -1.42 -0.56
C ALA A 71 -5.55 -1.53 0.94
N HIS A 72 -4.61 -1.90 1.80
CA HIS A 72 -4.80 -2.00 3.26
C HIS A 72 -4.31 -0.76 4.01
N GLY A 73 -3.88 0.28 3.31
CA GLY A 73 -3.33 1.50 3.90
C GLY A 73 -1.90 1.35 4.45
N LEU A 74 -1.21 0.24 4.14
CA LEU A 74 0.18 0.05 4.53
C LEU A 74 1.09 0.91 3.67
N PRO A 75 2.08 1.63 4.26
CA PRO A 75 3.07 2.38 3.53
C PRO A 75 3.82 1.53 2.50
N LEU A 76 4.10 2.12 1.35
CA LEU A 76 4.88 1.50 0.30
C LEU A 76 6.28 2.12 0.24
N TYR A 77 7.26 1.27 0.00
CA TYR A 77 8.67 1.61 -0.07
C TYR A 77 9.28 1.14 -1.37
N PHE A 78 10.40 1.73 -1.74
CA PHE A 78 11.27 1.24 -2.79
C PHE A 78 12.69 1.02 -2.26
N TYR A 79 13.39 0.07 -2.83
CA TYR A 79 14.78 -0.24 -2.49
C TYR A 79 15.73 0.44 -3.47
N ARG A 80 16.62 1.32 -2.98
CA ARG A 80 17.50 2.11 -3.86
C ARG A 80 18.40 1.30 -4.80
N PRO A 81 18.95 0.14 -4.38
CA PRO A 81 19.78 -0.67 -5.25
C PRO A 81 19.04 -1.43 -6.35
N ASP A 82 17.70 -1.52 -6.28
CA ASP A 82 16.91 -2.19 -7.33
C ASP A 82 16.99 -1.44 -8.65
N THR A 83 16.75 -2.18 -9.73
CA THR A 83 16.54 -1.62 -11.06
C THR A 83 15.09 -1.84 -11.49
N ALA A 84 14.65 -1.17 -12.55
CA ALA A 84 13.29 -1.35 -13.07
C ALA A 84 13.00 -2.79 -13.57
N THR A 85 14.05 -3.59 -13.77
CA THR A 85 13.94 -4.96 -14.32
C THR A 85 14.47 -6.03 -13.40
N ARG A 86 14.96 -5.67 -12.20
CA ARG A 86 15.54 -6.63 -11.26
C ARG A 86 15.38 -6.19 -9.82
N SER A 87 14.80 -7.06 -9.00
CA SER A 87 14.81 -6.98 -7.54
C SER A 87 16.10 -7.60 -6.98
N LEU A 88 16.72 -6.93 -6.02
CA LEU A 88 17.83 -7.43 -5.22
C LEU A 88 17.38 -7.84 -3.81
N VAL A 89 16.11 -7.68 -3.50
CA VAL A 89 15.49 -8.02 -2.22
C VAL A 89 15.14 -9.51 -2.24
N THR A 90 15.91 -10.34 -1.56
CA THR A 90 15.77 -11.81 -1.55
C THR A 90 15.94 -12.40 -0.15
N GLY A 91 15.57 -13.65 0.05
CA GLY A 91 15.76 -14.39 1.30
C GLY A 91 15.16 -13.69 2.52
N GLY A 92 15.92 -13.55 3.59
CA GLY A 92 15.48 -12.90 4.83
C GLY A 92 15.11 -11.42 4.64
N LEU A 93 15.72 -10.74 3.68
CA LEU A 93 15.38 -9.36 3.36
C LEU A 93 13.95 -9.26 2.79
N ALA A 94 13.54 -10.20 1.94
CA ALA A 94 12.19 -10.26 1.39
C ALA A 94 11.12 -10.65 2.45
N GLN A 95 11.50 -11.30 3.53
CA GLN A 95 10.60 -11.55 4.67
C GLN A 95 10.33 -10.27 5.46
N LEU A 96 11.35 -9.43 5.63
CA LEU A 96 11.23 -8.14 6.31
C LEU A 96 10.59 -7.07 5.41
N TRP A 97 10.85 -7.16 4.11
CA TRP A 97 10.36 -6.26 3.06
C TRP A 97 9.58 -7.04 2.00
N PRO A 98 8.36 -7.50 2.32
CA PRO A 98 7.54 -8.24 1.36
C PRO A 98 7.26 -7.42 0.11
N PRO A 99 7.48 -7.99 -1.10
CA PRO A 99 7.16 -7.31 -2.34
C PRO A 99 5.65 -7.12 -2.50
N LEU A 100 5.23 -5.98 -3.00
CA LEU A 100 3.84 -5.76 -3.39
C LEU A 100 3.59 -6.50 -4.71
N THR A 101 2.70 -7.48 -4.70
CA THR A 101 2.36 -8.28 -5.89
C THR A 101 0.95 -8.05 -6.36
N SER A 102 0.77 -7.96 -7.68
CA SER A 102 -0.53 -7.89 -8.35
C SER A 102 -0.38 -8.25 -9.82
N SER A 103 -1.33 -9.00 -10.37
CA SER A 103 -1.37 -9.30 -11.81
C SER A 103 -1.91 -8.16 -12.67
N ALA A 104 -2.74 -7.29 -12.06
CA ALA A 104 -3.36 -6.15 -12.71
C ALA A 104 -3.45 -4.99 -11.72
N PRO A 105 -2.31 -4.31 -11.43
CA PRO A 105 -2.29 -3.22 -10.46
C PRO A 105 -3.10 -2.03 -10.96
N THR A 106 -3.88 -1.44 -10.07
CA THR A 106 -4.64 -0.22 -10.31
C THR A 106 -4.18 0.89 -9.37
N ALA A 107 -4.28 2.13 -9.81
CA ALA A 107 -3.91 3.31 -9.03
C ALA A 107 -5.10 4.23 -8.81
N ALA A 108 -5.17 4.85 -7.64
CA ALA A 108 -6.12 5.90 -7.34
C ALA A 108 -5.42 7.10 -6.72
N GLY A 109 -5.66 8.28 -7.28
CA GLY A 109 -5.10 9.55 -6.79
C GLY A 109 -3.58 9.69 -7.00
N VAL A 110 -2.98 8.90 -7.90
CA VAL A 110 -1.55 8.99 -8.25
C VAL A 110 -1.39 9.27 -9.73
N SER A 111 -0.42 10.10 -10.07
CA SER A 111 -0.14 10.52 -11.46
C SER A 111 0.96 9.69 -12.13
N GLY A 112 1.68 8.86 -11.39
CA GLY A 112 2.77 8.03 -11.90
C GLY A 112 2.27 6.76 -12.59
N ARG A 113 3.18 6.08 -13.28
CA ARG A 113 2.91 4.87 -14.05
C ARG A 113 3.11 3.62 -13.19
N LEU A 114 2.10 2.76 -13.13
CA LEU A 114 2.25 1.40 -12.62
C LEU A 114 2.72 0.46 -13.73
N SER A 115 3.55 -0.49 -13.36
CA SER A 115 4.00 -1.61 -14.19
C SER A 115 4.16 -2.87 -13.34
N VAL A 116 4.40 -4.01 -13.98
CA VAL A 116 4.61 -5.30 -13.30
C VAL A 116 5.91 -5.90 -13.80
N LEU A 117 6.76 -6.26 -12.85
CA LEU A 117 7.91 -7.12 -13.09
C LEU A 117 7.54 -8.55 -12.75
N SER A 118 7.79 -9.50 -13.65
CA SER A 118 7.67 -10.93 -13.37
C SER A 118 9.04 -11.47 -13.00
N ASP A 119 9.21 -11.86 -11.75
CA ASP A 119 10.45 -12.38 -11.19
C ASP A 119 10.21 -13.57 -10.24
N ALA A 120 11.20 -13.93 -9.43
CA ALA A 120 11.10 -15.01 -8.45
C ALA A 120 10.06 -14.75 -7.35
N HIS A 121 9.65 -13.51 -7.12
CA HIS A 121 8.60 -13.11 -6.17
C HIS A 121 7.20 -13.14 -6.80
N GLY A 122 7.09 -13.48 -8.08
CA GLY A 122 5.86 -13.47 -8.85
C GLY A 122 5.70 -12.18 -9.66
N ARG A 123 4.50 -11.60 -9.65
CA ARG A 123 4.16 -10.38 -10.40
C ARG A 123 4.28 -9.16 -9.50
N GLN A 124 5.50 -8.67 -9.33
CA GLN A 124 5.78 -7.53 -8.46
C GLN A 124 5.36 -6.21 -9.11
N VAL A 125 4.69 -5.36 -8.35
CA VAL A 125 4.25 -4.03 -8.78
C VAL A 125 5.42 -3.05 -8.71
N ALA A 126 5.53 -2.22 -9.73
CA ALA A 126 6.45 -1.08 -9.75
C ALA A 126 5.69 0.22 -10.00
N TYR A 127 6.16 1.31 -9.40
CA TYR A 127 5.70 2.67 -9.62
C TYR A 127 6.82 3.51 -10.18
N ASN A 128 6.62 4.09 -11.36
CA ASN A 128 7.65 4.84 -12.09
C ASN A 128 8.97 4.05 -12.28
N GLY A 129 8.88 2.72 -12.40
CA GLY A 129 10.03 1.83 -12.52
C GLY A 129 10.68 1.42 -11.18
N HIS A 130 10.23 1.95 -10.05
CA HIS A 130 10.67 1.51 -8.72
C HIS A 130 9.81 0.35 -8.24
N LEU A 131 10.43 -0.78 -7.92
CA LEU A 131 9.77 -1.95 -7.35
C LEU A 131 9.24 -1.60 -5.95
N LEU A 132 8.00 -1.99 -5.67
CA LEU A 132 7.32 -1.61 -4.43
C LEU A 132 7.33 -2.75 -3.41
N TYR A 133 7.51 -2.37 -2.15
CA TYR A 133 7.57 -3.24 -0.98
C TYR A 133 6.72 -2.67 0.15
N THR A 134 6.29 -3.54 1.05
CA THR A 134 5.80 -3.15 2.38
C THR A 134 6.88 -3.43 3.42
N PHE A 135 6.75 -2.86 4.62
CA PHE A 135 7.61 -3.19 5.74
C PHE A 135 6.83 -4.04 6.76
N ALA A 136 7.40 -5.17 7.17
CA ALA A 136 6.70 -6.15 8.02
C ALA A 136 6.26 -5.59 9.39
N SER A 137 6.94 -4.55 9.89
CA SER A 137 6.63 -3.91 11.17
C SER A 137 5.66 -2.74 11.06
N ASP A 138 5.30 -2.31 9.84
CA ASP A 138 4.41 -1.17 9.63
C ASP A 138 2.94 -1.54 9.82
N ARG A 139 2.15 -0.52 10.09
CA ARG A 139 0.68 -0.54 10.14
C ARG A 139 0.14 0.59 9.30
N ALA A 140 -1.15 0.52 8.97
CA ALA A 140 -1.81 1.60 8.24
C ALA A 140 -1.57 2.96 8.93
N GLY A 141 -1.11 3.93 8.14
CA GLY A 141 -0.80 5.27 8.61
C GLY A 141 0.50 5.42 9.43
N HIS A 142 1.27 4.35 9.64
CA HIS A 142 2.50 4.37 10.43
C HIS A 142 3.71 3.97 9.60
N VAL A 143 4.63 4.90 9.40
CA VAL A 143 5.88 4.73 8.64
C VAL A 143 7.03 4.54 9.62
N SER A 144 7.65 3.36 9.64
CA SER A 144 8.82 3.08 10.49
C SER A 144 10.06 2.62 9.70
N GLY A 145 9.90 2.29 8.43
CA GLY A 145 10.97 1.78 7.57
C GLY A 145 11.78 2.83 6.81
N GLN A 146 11.47 4.13 6.97
CA GLN A 146 12.14 5.20 6.23
C GLN A 146 13.66 5.23 6.48
N GLY A 147 14.44 5.06 5.41
CA GLY A 147 15.91 5.06 5.45
C GLY A 147 16.54 3.79 6.01
N PHE A 148 15.74 2.83 6.48
CA PHE A 148 16.25 1.58 7.02
C PHE A 148 16.71 0.65 5.87
N GLN A 149 17.97 0.17 5.93
CA GLN A 149 18.56 -0.74 4.94
C GLN A 149 18.43 -0.25 3.47
N ASN A 150 18.52 1.05 3.21
CA ASN A 150 18.32 1.66 1.89
C ASN A 150 16.91 1.58 1.31
N PHE A 151 15.90 1.31 2.14
CA PHE A 151 14.51 1.48 1.75
C PHE A 151 14.02 2.89 2.06
N PHE A 152 13.23 3.44 1.16
CA PHE A 152 12.66 4.77 1.28
C PHE A 152 11.18 4.71 0.95
N VAL A 153 10.38 5.48 1.70
CA VAL A 153 8.95 5.56 1.43
C VAL A 153 8.69 6.09 0.02
N ALA A 154 7.79 5.46 -0.69
CA ALA A 154 7.39 5.89 -2.03
C ALA A 154 6.39 7.04 -1.94
N ILE A 155 6.62 8.09 -2.69
CA ILE A 155 5.76 9.29 -2.77
C ILE A 155 5.18 9.45 -4.18
N PRO A 156 4.05 10.15 -4.36
CA PRO A 156 3.46 10.35 -5.69
C PRO A 156 4.40 11.02 -6.70
N GLY A 157 5.27 11.91 -6.24
CA GLY A 157 6.26 12.62 -7.05
C GLY A 157 7.58 11.87 -7.26
N LEU A 158 7.63 10.56 -7.01
CA LEU A 158 8.86 9.78 -7.18
C LEU A 158 9.34 9.84 -8.64
N THR A 159 10.57 10.32 -8.82
CA THR A 159 11.17 10.48 -10.17
C THR A 159 11.28 9.11 -10.86
N PRO A 160 10.85 8.98 -12.12
CA PRO A 160 10.96 7.73 -12.84
C PRO A 160 12.39 7.22 -12.93
N VAL A 161 12.57 5.90 -12.76
CA VAL A 161 13.83 5.25 -13.11
C VAL A 161 13.99 5.33 -14.62
N THR A 162 14.91 6.17 -15.07
CA THR A 162 15.32 6.14 -16.47
C THR A 162 16.17 4.90 -16.66
N ASN A 163 15.60 3.86 -17.30
CA ASN A 163 16.44 2.84 -17.91
C ASN A 163 17.28 3.57 -18.95
N SER A 164 18.53 3.88 -18.60
CA SER A 164 19.51 4.31 -19.58
C SER A 164 19.81 3.12 -20.46
N SER A 165 18.84 2.72 -21.30
CA SER A 165 19.03 1.79 -22.36
C SER A 165 19.82 2.53 -23.44
N ALA A 166 21.09 2.20 -23.52
CA ALA A 166 22.01 2.41 -24.62
C ALA A 166 21.91 3.77 -25.35
N PRO A 167 23.05 4.47 -25.51
CA PRO A 167 23.10 5.58 -26.45
C PRO A 167 22.59 5.07 -27.79
N ALA A 168 21.61 5.76 -28.36
CA ALA A 168 21.22 5.55 -29.74
C ALA A 168 22.51 5.53 -30.56
N ARG A 169 22.85 4.37 -31.14
CA ARG A 169 23.93 4.30 -32.11
C ARG A 169 23.48 5.17 -33.27
N THR A 170 24.00 6.38 -33.29
CA THR A 170 23.96 7.21 -34.49
C THR A 170 24.75 6.43 -35.52
N VAL A 171 24.05 5.76 -36.40
CA VAL A 171 24.68 5.13 -37.61
C VAL A 171 25.15 6.32 -38.41
N PRO A 172 26.48 6.45 -38.70
CA PRO A 172 26.92 7.50 -39.62
C PRO A 172 26.26 7.25 -40.96
N ALA A 173 25.63 8.24 -41.52
CA ALA A 173 25.08 8.18 -42.83
C ALA A 173 26.23 7.80 -43.80
N ALA A 174 26.08 6.69 -44.51
CA ALA A 174 27.01 6.27 -45.55
C ALA A 174 27.11 7.44 -46.54
N GLN A 175 28.27 8.07 -46.60
CA GLN A 175 28.60 8.99 -47.67
C GLN A 175 28.68 8.16 -48.95
N SER A 176 27.68 8.37 -49.79
CA SER A 176 27.71 7.92 -51.19
C SER A 176 28.80 8.72 -51.88
N GLY A 177 29.98 8.11 -52.03
CA GLY A 177 31.07 8.60 -52.84
C GLY A 177 30.66 8.48 -54.32
N GLY A 178 30.24 9.58 -54.90
CA GLY A 178 30.10 9.69 -56.36
C GLY A 178 31.50 9.69 -56.99
N TYR A 179 31.80 8.59 -57.73
CA TYR A 179 32.88 8.61 -58.70
C TYR A 179 32.36 9.28 -59.95
N GLY A 180 32.78 10.54 -60.18
CA GLY A 180 32.67 11.19 -61.48
C GLY A 180 33.83 10.78 -62.37
N TYR A 181 33.55 10.42 -63.59
CA TYR A 181 34.51 10.28 -64.70
C TYR A 181 34.79 11.66 -65.29
#